data_9190ee01488dbeddd10098beb03a4583
#
_entry.id   9190ee01488dbeddd10098beb03a4583
#
_cell.length_a   1.000
_cell.length_b   1.000
_cell.length_c   1.000
_cell.angle_alpha   90.00
_cell.angle_beta   90.00
_cell.angle_gamma   90.00
#
_symmetry.space_group_name_H-M   'P 1'
#
loop_
_entity.id
_entity.type
_entity.pdbx_description
1 polymer ?
#
loop_
_entity_poly.entity_id
_entity_poly.type
_entity_poly.pdbx_seq_one_letter_code
_entity_poly.pdbx_strand_id
1 'polypeptide(L)'
;NIQPLVTFIVTTYNLDAELLKECIESITRLSISIEDREIIVIDDGSDLPAINSLASVCKSIVYLWQPNQGVSAARNIALDIAHGKYIQFIDGDDYLISATYEHCLDIARYHNPDMVLFQHTSKNDSIVTEVYDGPFLGAEFMHNNNINGMAWGYIFKKDILMSLRFNR
;
A
#
# COMPACT_ATOMS: atom_id res chain seq x y z
N ASN A 1 -21.14 -6.20 -6.79
CA ASN A 1 -19.86 -5.48 -6.85
C ASN A 1 -18.74 -6.51 -6.63
N ILE A 2 -17.78 -6.54 -7.55
CA ILE A 2 -16.59 -7.39 -7.41
C ILE A 2 -15.70 -6.69 -6.38
N GLN A 3 -15.27 -7.42 -5.34
CA GLN A 3 -14.34 -6.90 -4.35
C GLN A 3 -12.94 -6.84 -4.96
N PRO A 4 -12.24 -5.70 -4.95
CA PRO A 4 -10.85 -5.64 -5.39
C PRO A 4 -9.96 -6.59 -4.58
N LEU A 5 -8.90 -7.12 -5.22
CA LEU A 5 -7.91 -7.92 -4.51
C LEU A 5 -7.18 -7.06 -3.46
N VAL A 6 -6.78 -5.85 -3.85
CA VAL A 6 -5.95 -4.98 -3.00
C VAL A 6 -6.37 -3.52 -3.11
N THR A 7 -6.43 -2.84 -1.95
CA THR A 7 -6.46 -1.38 -1.86
C THR A 7 -5.06 -0.88 -1.52
N PHE A 8 -4.51 -0.02 -2.37
CA PHE A 8 -3.31 0.75 -2.10
C PHE A 8 -3.69 2.05 -1.41
N ILE A 9 -3.20 2.26 -0.21
CA ILE A 9 -3.39 3.49 0.56
C ILE A 9 -2.11 4.30 0.50
N VAL A 10 -2.13 5.41 -0.24
CA VAL A 10 -1.01 6.32 -0.42
C VAL A 10 -1.26 7.57 0.42
N THR A 11 -0.31 7.91 1.30
CA THR A 11 -0.37 9.15 2.09
C THR A 11 0.65 10.15 1.58
N THR A 12 0.25 11.44 1.52
CA THR A 12 1.11 12.53 1.07
C THR A 12 0.88 13.78 1.92
N TYR A 13 1.93 14.58 2.09
CA TYR A 13 1.90 15.89 2.72
C TYR A 13 3.05 16.75 2.20
N ASN A 14 2.74 17.86 1.52
CA ASN A 14 3.72 18.79 0.94
C ASN A 14 4.85 18.11 0.16
N LEU A 15 4.51 17.00 -0.51
CA LEU A 15 5.47 16.24 -1.29
C LEU A 15 5.64 16.82 -2.68
N ASP A 16 6.82 16.62 -3.26
CA ASP A 16 7.08 16.93 -4.67
C ASP A 16 6.11 16.12 -5.57
N ALA A 17 5.50 16.82 -6.51
CA ALA A 17 4.48 16.26 -7.38
C ALA A 17 4.99 15.11 -8.24
N GLU A 18 6.25 15.14 -8.68
CA GLU A 18 6.83 14.08 -9.51
C GLU A 18 7.06 12.80 -8.69
N LEU A 19 7.44 12.91 -7.42
CA LEU A 19 7.57 11.75 -6.53
C LEU A 19 6.23 11.07 -6.32
N LEU A 20 5.19 11.83 -5.98
CA LEU A 20 3.85 11.28 -5.79
C LEU A 20 3.33 10.64 -7.09
N LYS A 21 3.57 11.27 -8.23
CA LYS A 21 3.21 10.72 -9.54
C LYS A 21 3.93 9.41 -9.82
N GLU A 22 5.25 9.33 -9.55
CA GLU A 22 6.02 8.09 -9.71
C GLU A 22 5.48 6.97 -8.82
N CYS A 23 5.14 7.26 -7.56
CA CYS A 23 4.48 6.34 -6.65
C CYS A 23 3.20 5.77 -7.29
N ILE A 24 2.26 6.62 -7.71
CA ILE A 24 0.98 6.21 -8.29
C ILE A 24 1.18 5.44 -9.60
N GLU A 25 2.08 5.89 -10.46
CA GLU A 25 2.40 5.20 -11.71
C GLU A 25 2.99 3.81 -11.48
N SER A 26 3.79 3.63 -10.43
CA SER A 26 4.32 2.30 -10.06
C SER A 26 3.20 1.31 -9.72
N ILE A 27 2.13 1.78 -9.10
CA ILE A 27 0.93 0.98 -8.81
C ILE A 27 0.14 0.71 -10.09
N THR A 28 -0.04 1.73 -10.95
CA THR A 28 -0.83 1.58 -12.18
C THR A 28 -0.15 0.70 -13.23
N ARG A 29 1.17 0.57 -13.19
CA ARG A 29 1.96 -0.33 -14.04
C ARG A 29 1.90 -1.80 -13.66
N LEU A 30 1.37 -2.16 -12.47
CA LEU A 30 1.18 -3.55 -12.10
C LEU A 30 0.25 -4.27 -13.08
N SER A 31 0.57 -5.52 -13.41
CA SER A 31 -0.18 -6.34 -14.38
C SER A 31 -1.54 -6.83 -13.89
N ILE A 32 -1.93 -6.53 -12.65
CA ILE A 32 -3.25 -6.88 -12.12
C ILE A 32 -4.35 -6.09 -12.81
N SER A 33 -5.55 -6.68 -12.91
CA SER A 33 -6.70 -6.03 -13.53
C SER A 33 -7.11 -4.76 -12.79
N ILE A 34 -7.77 -3.84 -13.49
CA ILE A 34 -8.25 -2.59 -12.89
C ILE A 34 -9.32 -2.87 -11.83
N GLU A 35 -10.09 -3.94 -11.99
CA GLU A 35 -11.12 -4.35 -11.03
C GLU A 35 -10.52 -4.96 -9.75
N ASP A 36 -9.32 -5.50 -9.84
CA ASP A 36 -8.57 -6.07 -8.70
C ASP A 36 -7.80 -5.02 -7.91
N ARG A 37 -7.77 -3.79 -8.38
CA ARG A 37 -6.96 -2.70 -7.83
C ARG A 37 -7.82 -1.50 -7.44
N GLU A 38 -7.72 -1.06 -6.20
CA GLU A 38 -8.22 0.22 -5.71
C GLU A 38 -7.04 1.08 -5.25
N ILE A 39 -7.02 2.35 -5.59
CA ILE A 39 -5.99 3.30 -5.15
C ILE A 39 -6.67 4.45 -4.43
N ILE A 40 -6.31 4.65 -3.16
CA ILE A 40 -6.80 5.75 -2.31
C ILE A 40 -5.60 6.62 -1.95
N VAL A 41 -5.67 7.89 -2.32
CA VAL A 41 -4.65 8.90 -1.97
C VAL A 41 -5.23 9.83 -0.93
N ILE A 42 -4.59 9.90 0.25
CA ILE A 42 -4.93 10.85 1.30
C ILE A 42 -3.86 11.94 1.35
N ASP A 43 -4.27 13.14 1.01
CA ASP A 43 -3.46 14.35 1.16
C ASP A 43 -3.74 14.94 2.55
N ASP A 44 -2.76 14.82 3.44
CA ASP A 44 -2.88 15.25 4.84
C ASP A 44 -2.59 16.74 5.03
N GLY A 45 -3.22 17.56 4.21
CA GLY A 45 -3.23 19.01 4.37
C GLY A 45 -2.10 19.72 3.65
N SER A 46 -1.70 19.26 2.46
CA SER A 46 -0.73 20.01 1.64
C SER A 46 -1.20 21.43 1.35
N ASP A 47 -0.28 22.38 1.37
CA ASP A 47 -0.54 23.81 1.07
C ASP A 47 -1.07 23.99 -0.35
N LEU A 48 -0.56 23.18 -1.29
CA LEU A 48 -1.08 23.04 -2.65
C LEU A 48 -1.60 21.62 -2.80
N PRO A 49 -2.94 21.42 -2.96
CA PRO A 49 -3.51 20.09 -3.09
C PRO A 49 -2.89 19.31 -4.24
N ALA A 50 -2.41 18.10 -3.94
CA ALA A 50 -1.66 17.26 -4.87
C ALA A 50 -2.49 16.78 -6.09
N ILE A 51 -3.82 16.86 -6.02
CA ILE A 51 -4.71 16.43 -7.10
C ILE A 51 -4.41 17.11 -8.44
N ASN A 52 -3.96 18.35 -8.42
CA ASN A 52 -3.64 19.10 -9.64
C ASN A 52 -2.47 18.48 -10.41
N SER A 53 -1.56 17.80 -9.70
CA SER A 53 -0.39 17.12 -10.26
C SER A 53 -0.70 15.71 -10.75
N LEU A 54 -1.86 15.17 -10.37
CA LEU A 54 -2.28 13.80 -10.65
C LEU A 54 -3.28 13.71 -11.82
N ALA A 55 -3.43 14.77 -12.61
CA ALA A 55 -4.44 14.85 -13.69
C ALA A 55 -4.36 13.66 -14.68
N SER A 56 -3.17 13.13 -14.97
CA SER A 56 -2.97 11.99 -15.88
C SER A 56 -3.47 10.67 -15.32
N VAL A 57 -3.54 10.53 -13.99
CA VAL A 57 -3.90 9.29 -13.28
C VAL A 57 -5.19 9.44 -12.46
N CYS A 58 -5.80 10.62 -12.42
CA CYS A 58 -6.94 10.93 -11.54
C CYS A 58 -8.17 10.02 -11.75
N LYS A 59 -8.35 9.46 -12.94
CA LYS A 59 -9.46 8.54 -13.23
C LYS A 59 -9.33 7.18 -12.55
N SER A 60 -8.13 6.85 -12.09
CA SER A 60 -7.81 5.55 -11.49
C SER A 60 -7.66 5.61 -9.98
N ILE A 61 -7.89 6.76 -9.37
CA ILE A 61 -7.67 6.99 -7.94
C ILE A 61 -8.89 7.62 -7.27
N VAL A 62 -9.05 7.31 -5.97
CA VAL A 62 -9.88 8.07 -5.04
C VAL A 62 -8.95 9.03 -4.30
N TYR A 63 -9.16 10.32 -4.45
CA TYR A 63 -8.35 11.35 -3.78
C TYR A 63 -9.17 12.06 -2.72
N LEU A 64 -8.62 12.13 -1.50
CA LEU A 64 -9.18 12.88 -0.39
C LEU A 64 -8.14 13.83 0.19
N TRP A 65 -8.54 15.08 0.41
CA TRP A 65 -7.77 16.05 1.16
C TRP A 65 -8.38 16.24 2.56
N GLN A 66 -7.54 16.33 3.58
CA GLN A 66 -7.94 16.65 4.96
C GLN A 66 -7.04 17.72 5.54
N PRO A 67 -7.46 18.51 6.54
CA PRO A 67 -6.54 19.29 7.35
C PRO A 67 -5.49 18.39 8.00
N ASN A 68 -4.24 18.85 8.08
CA ASN A 68 -3.15 18.04 8.62
C ASN A 68 -3.46 17.50 10.03
N GLN A 69 -3.47 16.19 10.17
CA GLN A 69 -3.69 15.44 11.42
C GLN A 69 -2.66 14.33 11.61
N GLY A 70 -1.69 14.23 10.72
CA GLY A 70 -0.63 13.22 10.75
C GLY A 70 -0.97 11.94 9.99
N VAL A 71 0.07 11.23 9.61
CA VAL A 71 -0.01 10.02 8.77
C VAL A 71 -0.92 8.94 9.35
N SER A 72 -0.97 8.79 10.67
CA SER A 72 -1.84 7.84 11.35
C SER A 72 -3.32 8.14 11.11
N ALA A 73 -3.72 9.41 11.20
CA ALA A 73 -5.09 9.83 10.93
C ALA A 73 -5.45 9.62 9.45
N ALA A 74 -4.55 9.97 8.54
CA ALA A 74 -4.72 9.77 7.10
C ALA A 74 -4.93 8.28 6.76
N ARG A 75 -4.10 7.39 7.30
CA ARG A 75 -4.23 5.94 7.12
C ARG A 75 -5.55 5.41 7.66
N ASN A 76 -6.00 5.89 8.83
CA ASN A 76 -7.26 5.46 9.43
C ASN A 76 -8.48 5.83 8.56
N ILE A 77 -8.51 7.04 8.01
CA ILE A 77 -9.58 7.47 7.10
C ILE A 77 -9.62 6.58 5.84
N ALA A 78 -8.45 6.30 5.26
CA ALA A 78 -8.38 5.43 4.10
C ALA A 78 -8.86 4.01 4.40
N LEU A 79 -8.53 3.45 5.58
CA LEU A 79 -9.02 2.14 6.02
C LEU A 79 -10.55 2.07 6.11
N ASP A 80 -11.19 3.17 6.53
CA ASP A 80 -12.65 3.21 6.68
C ASP A 80 -13.39 3.14 5.33
N ILE A 81 -12.75 3.59 4.24
CA ILE A 81 -13.34 3.61 2.90
C ILE A 81 -12.77 2.56 1.94
N ALA A 82 -11.72 1.84 2.32
CA ALA A 82 -11.11 0.81 1.50
C ALA A 82 -12.04 -0.39 1.27
N HIS A 83 -12.08 -0.94 0.05
CA HIS A 83 -12.92 -2.07 -0.31
C HIS A 83 -12.13 -3.36 -0.59
N GLY A 84 -10.81 -3.26 -0.83
CA GLY A 84 -9.95 -4.39 -1.17
C GLY A 84 -9.96 -5.48 -0.10
N LYS A 85 -9.78 -6.73 -0.55
CA LYS A 85 -9.57 -7.87 0.35
C LYS A 85 -8.29 -7.71 1.17
N TYR A 86 -7.27 -7.13 0.54
CA TYR A 86 -5.99 -6.79 1.14
C TYR A 86 -5.74 -5.28 1.15
N ILE A 87 -4.90 -4.85 2.08
CA ILE A 87 -4.47 -3.44 2.23
C ILE A 87 -2.96 -3.36 2.10
N GLN A 88 -2.49 -2.43 1.26
CA GLN A 88 -1.09 -2.03 1.15
C GLN A 88 -0.96 -0.55 1.47
N PHE A 89 -0.19 -0.20 2.49
CA PHE A 89 0.19 1.19 2.75
C PHE A 89 1.45 1.53 1.96
N ILE A 90 1.49 2.73 1.39
CA ILE A 90 2.67 3.26 0.67
C ILE A 90 2.80 4.73 1.04
N ASP A 91 4.01 5.17 1.38
CA ASP A 91 4.29 6.59 1.53
C ASP A 91 4.50 7.20 0.13
N GLY A 92 4.01 8.42 -0.10
CA GLY A 92 3.91 9.00 -1.45
C GLY A 92 5.25 9.26 -2.15
N ASP A 93 6.37 9.18 -1.43
CA ASP A 93 7.74 9.28 -1.93
C ASP A 93 8.40 7.92 -2.23
N ASP A 94 7.67 6.82 -1.98
CA ASP A 94 8.09 5.46 -2.30
C ASP A 94 7.44 4.96 -3.59
N TYR A 95 7.98 3.90 -4.18
CA TYR A 95 7.41 3.23 -5.34
C TYR A 95 7.59 1.70 -5.28
N LEU A 96 6.75 0.99 -6.03
CA LEU A 96 6.78 -0.47 -6.10
C LEU A 96 7.70 -0.95 -7.22
N ILE A 97 8.48 -1.99 -6.94
CA ILE A 97 9.21 -2.75 -7.97
C ILE A 97 8.26 -3.83 -8.49
N SER A 98 7.73 -3.62 -9.71
CA SER A 98 6.59 -4.38 -10.24
C SER A 98 6.77 -5.90 -10.16
N ALA A 99 7.87 -6.45 -10.67
CA ALA A 99 8.06 -7.91 -10.71
C ALA A 99 8.01 -8.55 -9.32
N THR A 100 8.71 -7.96 -8.34
CA THR A 100 8.73 -8.46 -6.97
C THR A 100 7.38 -8.31 -6.29
N TYR A 101 6.75 -7.14 -6.46
CA TYR A 101 5.48 -6.88 -5.80
C TYR A 101 4.35 -7.74 -6.38
N GLU A 102 4.34 -7.98 -7.69
CA GLU A 102 3.36 -8.88 -8.32
C GLU A 102 3.48 -10.30 -7.77
N HIS A 103 4.69 -10.77 -7.49
CA HIS A 103 4.88 -12.06 -6.80
C HIS A 103 4.24 -12.08 -5.41
N CYS A 104 4.39 -10.99 -4.64
CA CYS A 104 3.69 -10.85 -3.34
C CYS A 104 2.16 -10.87 -3.48
N LEU A 105 1.62 -10.25 -4.53
CA LEU A 105 0.18 -10.27 -4.82
C LEU A 105 -0.30 -11.67 -5.21
N ASP A 106 0.50 -12.44 -5.94
CA ASP A 106 0.19 -13.83 -6.28
C ASP A 106 0.15 -14.70 -5.01
N ILE A 107 1.08 -14.52 -4.08
CA ILE A 107 1.04 -15.18 -2.77
C ILE A 107 -0.27 -14.83 -2.04
N ALA A 108 -0.63 -13.55 -1.99
CA ALA A 108 -1.88 -13.11 -1.36
C ALA A 108 -3.11 -13.75 -2.03
N ARG A 109 -3.13 -13.83 -3.36
CA ARG A 109 -4.24 -14.39 -4.14
C ARG A 109 -4.40 -15.89 -3.94
N TYR A 110 -3.31 -16.64 -4.07
CA TYR A 110 -3.36 -18.11 -4.14
C TYR A 110 -3.29 -18.78 -2.78
N HIS A 111 -2.58 -18.20 -1.82
CA HIS A 111 -2.42 -18.78 -0.48
C HIS A 111 -3.36 -18.18 0.57
N ASN A 112 -4.00 -17.05 0.27
CA ASN A 112 -4.95 -16.37 1.16
C ASN A 112 -4.42 -16.16 2.59
N PRO A 113 -3.16 -15.74 2.78
CA PRO A 113 -2.59 -15.52 4.09
C PRO A 113 -3.23 -14.33 4.79
N ASP A 114 -3.06 -14.21 6.10
CA ASP A 114 -3.48 -13.02 6.83
C ASP A 114 -2.54 -11.83 6.57
N MET A 115 -1.27 -12.11 6.27
CA MET A 115 -0.26 -11.11 5.98
C MET A 115 0.81 -11.65 5.06
N VAL A 116 1.27 -10.83 4.12
CA VAL A 116 2.49 -11.07 3.33
C VAL A 116 3.53 -10.04 3.74
N LEU A 117 4.69 -10.52 4.17
CA LEU A 117 5.83 -9.69 4.54
C LEU A 117 6.80 -9.61 3.37
N PHE A 118 7.28 -8.43 3.05
CA PHE A 118 8.34 -8.21 2.06
C PHE A 118 9.35 -7.15 2.54
N GLN A 119 10.50 -7.09 1.89
CA GLN A 119 11.54 -6.14 2.23
C GLN A 119 11.57 -4.97 1.24
N HIS A 120 12.01 -3.82 1.74
CA HIS A 120 12.32 -2.66 0.92
C HIS A 120 13.78 -2.69 0.45
N THR A 121 14.06 -1.95 -0.61
CA THR A 121 15.42 -1.69 -1.07
C THR A 121 15.58 -0.20 -1.39
N SER A 122 16.77 0.32 -1.18
CA SER A 122 17.17 1.66 -1.65
C SER A 122 17.89 1.62 -3.00
N LYS A 123 17.96 0.43 -3.66
CA LYS A 123 18.68 0.22 -4.92
C LYS A 123 17.70 -0.20 -6.01
N ASN A 124 17.72 0.51 -7.13
CA ASN A 124 16.87 0.22 -8.29
C ASN A 124 17.26 -1.06 -9.06
N ASP A 125 18.47 -1.55 -8.87
CA ASP A 125 19.08 -2.67 -9.59
C ASP A 125 19.20 -3.93 -8.74
N SER A 126 18.40 -4.04 -7.66
CA SER A 126 18.40 -5.20 -6.79
C SER A 126 18.03 -6.45 -7.57
N ILE A 127 18.92 -7.43 -7.60
CA ILE A 127 18.57 -8.77 -8.06
C ILE A 127 17.54 -9.32 -7.08
N VAL A 128 16.33 -9.51 -7.58
CA VAL A 128 15.26 -10.13 -6.80
C VAL A 128 15.57 -11.61 -6.69
N THR A 129 16.00 -12.04 -5.52
CA THR A 129 15.99 -13.46 -5.19
C THR A 129 14.57 -13.79 -4.72
N GLU A 130 13.78 -14.36 -5.61
CA GLU A 130 12.44 -14.85 -5.27
C GLU A 130 12.56 -16.07 -4.35
N VAL A 131 12.67 -15.82 -3.07
CA VAL A 131 12.56 -16.88 -2.06
C VAL A 131 11.22 -16.67 -1.34
N TYR A 132 10.22 -17.42 -1.79
CA TYR A 132 9.02 -17.60 -0.98
C TYR A 132 9.34 -18.58 0.15
N ASP A 133 9.17 -18.11 1.36
CA ASP A 133 9.30 -18.90 2.57
C ASP A 133 7.99 -18.82 3.35
N GLY A 134 7.41 -19.95 3.69
CA GLY A 134 6.11 -20.01 4.37
C GLY A 134 5.11 -20.97 3.71
N PRO A 135 3.82 -20.94 4.14
CA PRO A 135 3.27 -20.08 5.20
C PRO A 135 3.73 -20.51 6.61
N PHE A 136 3.86 -19.52 7.49
CA PHE A 136 4.16 -19.73 8.91
C PHE A 136 2.95 -19.41 9.78
N LEU A 137 2.84 -20.05 10.95
CA LEU A 137 1.96 -19.57 11.99
C LEU A 137 2.50 -18.23 12.53
N GLY A 138 1.66 -17.19 12.60
CA GLY A 138 2.10 -15.85 12.98
C GLY A 138 2.79 -15.81 14.35
N ALA A 139 2.28 -16.54 15.35
CA ALA A 139 2.89 -16.62 16.68
C ALA A 139 4.31 -17.24 16.65
N GLU A 140 4.52 -18.28 15.84
CA GLU A 140 5.81 -18.92 15.68
C GLU A 140 6.80 -18.00 14.95
N PHE A 141 6.34 -17.34 13.89
CA PHE A 141 7.14 -16.37 13.15
C PHE A 141 7.60 -15.21 14.05
N MET A 142 6.67 -14.63 14.83
CA MET A 142 6.95 -13.53 15.76
C MET A 142 7.92 -13.91 16.87
N HIS A 143 7.91 -15.17 17.30
CA HIS A 143 8.85 -15.66 18.33
C HIS A 143 10.28 -15.73 17.80
N ASN A 144 10.45 -16.06 16.53
CA ASN A 144 11.75 -16.34 15.93
C ASN A 144 12.32 -15.17 15.12
N ASN A 145 11.55 -14.11 14.87
CA ASN A 145 11.94 -13.01 14.00
C ASN A 145 11.63 -11.64 14.61
N ASN A 146 12.48 -10.67 14.35
CA ASN A 146 12.18 -9.27 14.62
C ASN A 146 11.21 -8.74 13.58
N ILE A 147 10.05 -8.24 14.02
CA ILE A 147 9.06 -7.64 13.15
C ILE A 147 9.37 -6.16 12.95
N ASN A 148 9.42 -5.75 11.68
CA ASN A 148 9.54 -4.34 11.34
C ASN A 148 8.22 -3.63 11.65
N GLY A 149 8.28 -2.50 12.38
CA GLY A 149 7.11 -1.68 12.70
C GLY A 149 6.58 -0.82 11.55
N MET A 150 7.16 -0.91 10.36
CA MET A 150 6.78 -0.08 9.21
C MET A 150 5.60 -0.69 8.45
N ALA A 151 4.46 0.02 8.40
CA ALA A 151 3.23 -0.48 7.78
C ALA A 151 3.36 -0.80 6.29
N TRP A 152 4.26 -0.14 5.57
CA TRP A 152 4.47 -0.34 4.14
C TRP A 152 5.20 -1.65 3.77
N GLY A 153 5.82 -2.35 4.71
CA GLY A 153 6.50 -3.64 4.49
C GLY A 153 5.57 -4.85 4.47
N TYR A 154 4.26 -4.65 4.48
CA TYR A 154 3.27 -5.71 4.61
C TYR A 154 2.09 -5.51 3.67
N ILE A 155 1.58 -6.61 3.13
CA ILE A 155 0.23 -6.68 2.57
C ILE A 155 -0.64 -7.34 3.65
N PHE A 156 -1.60 -6.60 4.19
CA PHE A 156 -2.49 -7.08 5.24
C PHE A 156 -3.82 -7.53 4.68
N LYS A 157 -4.33 -8.67 5.13
CA LYS A 157 -5.72 -9.00 4.90
C LYS A 157 -6.60 -7.97 5.66
N LYS A 158 -7.55 -7.34 4.97
CA LYS A 158 -8.35 -6.27 5.56
C LYS A 158 -9.08 -6.69 6.83
N ASP A 159 -9.57 -7.93 6.89
CA ASP A 159 -10.34 -8.42 8.02
C ASP A 159 -9.57 -8.39 9.34
N ILE A 160 -8.24 -8.57 9.32
CA ILE A 160 -7.43 -8.48 10.55
C ILE A 160 -7.25 -7.04 11.02
N LEU A 161 -7.46 -6.05 10.16
CA LEU A 161 -7.36 -4.62 10.47
C LEU A 161 -8.69 -4.00 10.93
N MET A 162 -9.81 -4.72 10.87
CA MET A 162 -11.15 -4.17 11.12
C MET A 162 -11.29 -3.48 12.48
N SER A 163 -10.65 -4.01 13.53
CA SER A 163 -10.66 -3.46 14.89
C SER A 163 -9.40 -2.66 15.23
N LEU A 164 -8.41 -2.66 14.36
CA LEU A 164 -7.14 -1.97 14.60
C LEU A 164 -7.14 -0.59 13.94
N ARG A 165 -6.56 0.37 14.63
CA ARG A 165 -6.33 1.73 14.11
C ARG A 165 -4.94 2.17 14.53
N PHE A 166 -4.33 3.01 13.68
CA PHE A 166 -3.08 3.68 14.03
C PHE A 166 -3.33 4.65 15.19
N ASN A 167 -2.44 4.68 16.16
CA ASN A 167 -2.48 5.64 17.22
C ASN A 167 -2.16 7.05 16.68
N ARG A 168 -2.94 8.03 17.15
CA ARG A 168 -2.73 9.45 16.82
C ARG A 168 -1.60 10.03 17.65
#